data_3a0f9a2c52240cc84c63a2f923f93ee4
#
_entry.id   3a0f9a2c52240cc84c63a2f923f93ee4
#
_cell.length_a   1.000
_cell.length_b   1.000
_cell.length_c   1.000
_cell.angle_alpha   90.00
_cell.angle_beta   90.00
_cell.angle_gamma   90.00
#
_symmetry.space_group_name_H-M   'P 1'
#
loop_
_entity.id
_entity.type
_entity.pdbx_description
1 polymer ?
#
loop_
_entity_poly.entity_id
_entity_poly.type
_entity_poly.pdbx_seq_one_letter_code
_entity_poly.pdbx_strand_id
1 'polypeptide(L)'
;MAQDVTAPETVPGTAAPVTEADVRVAAGLLEPVVRRTPLWHSRALSDRVGREVFLKCENLQRTGSFKIRGAYTRMARLSADERAAGVVAASAGNHAQGVALAGSLLGISTHIFMPVGAALPKVDATRGYGAEVTLTGQTVDETLDAAAAWARAHGAVFVHPFDHPDVVAGQGTVGLEILDQCPEVGTIVVCTGGGGLLAGVATAVRGSARSGRPAVRVVGVQAEGAAAYPPSLAAGRPVAIPAMATMADGIAVGRPGDVPFALVRAGVDAVVTVSEELISRALLLLLERAKLVVEPAGAVGVAALLDDALLGEVLGAGALAVELQGGELPAGGASTGAPVVVVLSGGNVDPLLLMRVIRHGMAAAGRYLQLRLRLTDRPGSLAALLALLAGTGANVLEVEHVRAGPRMSVDEVELGLRLETHGAAHCEQVLAALREAGYPLLLSWG
;
A
#
# COMPACT_ATOMS: atom_id res chain seq x y z
N MET A 1 28.59 1.51 21.58
CA MET A 1 28.91 0.08 21.39
C MET A 1 27.59 -0.54 20.95
N ALA A 2 27.41 -0.70 19.64
CA ALA A 2 26.25 -1.36 19.08
C ALA A 2 26.42 -2.87 19.28
N GLN A 3 25.54 -3.48 20.05
CA GLN A 3 25.47 -4.94 20.14
C GLN A 3 24.75 -5.46 18.91
N ASP A 4 25.44 -6.33 18.20
CA ASP A 4 24.95 -7.13 17.08
C ASP A 4 23.80 -8.02 17.58
N VAL A 5 22.56 -7.64 17.29
CA VAL A 5 21.38 -8.47 17.54
C VAL A 5 21.26 -9.44 16.36
N THR A 6 21.96 -10.57 16.47
CA THR A 6 21.76 -11.69 15.55
C THR A 6 20.35 -12.24 15.75
N ALA A 7 19.52 -12.13 14.70
CA ALA A 7 18.30 -12.90 14.59
C ALA A 7 18.57 -14.39 14.83
N PRO A 8 17.62 -15.16 15.43
CA PRO A 8 17.86 -16.59 15.68
C PRO A 8 18.21 -17.29 14.37
N GLU A 9 19.36 -17.96 14.36
CA GLU A 9 19.84 -18.79 13.25
C GLU A 9 18.74 -19.80 12.85
N THR A 10 18.09 -19.53 11.74
CA THR A 10 17.40 -20.57 10.98
C THR A 10 18.49 -21.38 10.29
N VAL A 11 18.66 -22.63 10.70
CA VAL A 11 19.52 -23.58 10.02
C VAL A 11 19.18 -23.57 8.53
N PRO A 12 20.13 -23.33 7.62
CA PRO A 12 19.86 -23.36 6.19
C PRO A 12 19.76 -24.80 5.71
N GLY A 13 18.56 -25.37 5.87
CA GLY A 13 18.14 -26.47 5.04
C GLY A 13 17.75 -25.86 3.69
N THR A 14 18.35 -26.30 2.59
CA THR A 14 18.01 -25.94 1.22
C THR A 14 16.56 -26.39 0.93
N ALA A 15 15.59 -25.63 1.40
CA ALA A 15 14.19 -25.81 1.00
C ALA A 15 14.12 -25.62 -0.51
N ALA A 16 13.54 -26.59 -1.22
CA ALA A 16 13.34 -26.48 -2.66
C ALA A 16 12.59 -25.17 -2.98
N PRO A 17 12.93 -24.46 -4.05
CA PRO A 17 12.30 -23.21 -4.39
C PRO A 17 10.78 -23.44 -4.62
N VAL A 18 9.95 -22.50 -4.15
CA VAL A 18 8.50 -22.54 -4.37
C VAL A 18 8.23 -22.54 -5.87
N THR A 19 7.38 -23.47 -6.31
CA THR A 19 7.04 -23.69 -7.72
C THR A 19 5.57 -23.33 -8.01
N GLU A 20 5.21 -23.23 -9.28
CA GLU A 20 3.79 -23.10 -9.69
C GLU A 20 2.94 -24.27 -9.18
N ALA A 21 3.48 -25.49 -9.15
CA ALA A 21 2.77 -26.66 -8.62
C ALA A 21 2.39 -26.45 -7.14
N ASP A 22 3.27 -25.85 -6.33
CA ASP A 22 2.97 -25.52 -4.94
C ASP A 22 1.87 -24.48 -4.83
N VAL A 23 1.85 -23.49 -5.73
CA VAL A 23 0.79 -22.48 -5.82
C VAL A 23 -0.55 -23.12 -6.21
N ARG A 24 -0.56 -24.07 -7.16
CA ARG A 24 -1.78 -24.80 -7.55
C ARG A 24 -2.31 -25.69 -6.42
N VAL A 25 -1.44 -26.35 -5.67
CA VAL A 25 -1.82 -27.08 -4.47
C VAL A 25 -2.44 -26.15 -3.43
N ALA A 26 -1.82 -24.98 -3.21
CA ALA A 26 -2.37 -23.95 -2.33
C ALA A 26 -3.75 -23.45 -2.82
N ALA A 27 -3.95 -23.28 -4.12
CA ALA A 27 -5.24 -22.88 -4.70
C ALA A 27 -6.35 -23.89 -4.38
N GLY A 28 -6.08 -25.19 -4.46
CA GLY A 28 -7.05 -26.24 -4.05
C GLY A 28 -7.39 -26.17 -2.56
N LEU A 29 -6.40 -25.90 -1.68
CA LEU A 29 -6.65 -25.73 -0.24
C LEU A 29 -7.50 -24.48 0.06
N LEU A 30 -7.36 -23.44 -0.76
CA LEU A 30 -7.98 -22.14 -0.55
C LEU A 30 -9.38 -22.01 -1.17
N GLU A 31 -9.76 -22.89 -2.10
CA GLU A 31 -11.05 -22.83 -2.82
C GLU A 31 -12.27 -22.66 -1.87
N PRO A 32 -12.42 -23.41 -0.77
CA PRO A 32 -13.54 -23.23 0.16
C PRO A 32 -13.39 -22.02 1.09
N VAL A 33 -12.23 -21.37 1.10
CA VAL A 33 -11.85 -20.37 2.12
C VAL A 33 -11.88 -18.96 1.57
N VAL A 34 -11.23 -18.71 0.43
CA VAL A 34 -11.06 -17.38 -0.11
C VAL A 34 -12.19 -17.01 -1.07
N ARG A 35 -12.39 -15.71 -1.23
CA ARG A 35 -13.23 -15.19 -2.31
C ARG A 35 -12.36 -15.08 -3.56
N ARG A 36 -12.89 -15.51 -4.70
CA ARG A 36 -12.33 -15.10 -5.99
C ARG A 36 -12.65 -13.61 -6.17
N THR A 37 -11.68 -12.76 -5.88
CA THR A 37 -11.88 -11.32 -5.86
C THR A 37 -12.09 -10.77 -7.26
N PRO A 38 -12.87 -9.68 -7.42
CA PRO A 38 -13.11 -9.07 -8.71
C PRO A 38 -11.82 -8.60 -9.39
N LEU A 39 -11.81 -8.69 -10.72
CA LEU A 39 -10.90 -7.95 -11.58
C LEU A 39 -11.70 -6.78 -12.16
N TRP A 40 -11.45 -5.56 -11.64
CA TRP A 40 -12.25 -4.38 -11.91
C TRP A 40 -11.59 -3.49 -12.95
N HIS A 41 -12.25 -3.25 -14.08
CA HIS A 41 -11.73 -2.35 -15.11
C HIS A 41 -11.76 -0.89 -14.62
N SER A 42 -10.62 -0.18 -14.76
CA SER A 42 -10.49 1.22 -14.38
C SER A 42 -10.33 2.10 -15.63
N ARG A 43 -11.42 2.66 -16.12
CA ARG A 43 -11.40 3.58 -17.27
C ARG A 43 -10.43 4.75 -17.04
N ALA A 44 -10.45 5.37 -15.87
CA ALA A 44 -9.60 6.53 -15.58
C ALA A 44 -8.10 6.21 -15.65
N LEU A 45 -7.69 5.00 -15.24
CA LEU A 45 -6.30 4.56 -15.39
C LEU A 45 -6.02 4.11 -16.83
N SER A 46 -6.98 3.48 -17.51
CA SER A 46 -6.82 3.08 -18.90
C SER A 46 -6.61 4.28 -19.82
N ASP A 47 -7.42 5.34 -19.65
CA ASP A 47 -7.30 6.59 -20.40
C ASP A 47 -5.92 7.27 -20.15
N ARG A 48 -5.38 7.16 -18.91
CA ARG A 48 -4.05 7.71 -18.57
C ARG A 48 -2.89 6.89 -19.13
N VAL A 49 -3.00 5.57 -19.06
CA VAL A 49 -1.91 4.64 -19.42
C VAL A 49 -1.88 4.32 -20.93
N GLY A 50 -2.97 4.60 -21.63
CA GLY A 50 -3.14 4.24 -23.05
C GLY A 50 -3.42 2.76 -23.27
N ARG A 51 -3.66 1.98 -22.21
CA ARG A 51 -3.93 0.53 -22.25
C ARG A 51 -5.03 0.18 -21.27
N GLU A 52 -5.69 -0.96 -21.48
CA GLU A 52 -6.64 -1.45 -20.49
C GLU A 52 -5.96 -1.71 -19.15
N VAL A 53 -6.48 -1.09 -18.09
CA VAL A 53 -6.01 -1.26 -16.70
C VAL A 53 -7.11 -1.89 -15.88
N PHE A 54 -6.77 -3.02 -15.24
CA PHE A 54 -7.64 -3.72 -14.32
C PHE A 54 -7.06 -3.70 -12.91
N LEU A 55 -7.95 -3.68 -11.92
CA LEU A 55 -7.64 -3.70 -10.50
C LEU A 55 -8.04 -5.06 -9.93
N LYS A 56 -7.07 -5.84 -9.44
CA LYS A 56 -7.34 -7.08 -8.70
C LYS A 56 -7.65 -6.73 -7.26
N CYS A 57 -8.91 -6.82 -6.88
CA CYS A 57 -9.46 -6.24 -5.65
C CYS A 57 -9.27 -7.14 -4.41
N GLU A 58 -8.03 -7.40 -3.97
CA GLU A 58 -7.76 -8.13 -2.73
C GLU A 58 -8.16 -7.34 -1.47
N ASN A 59 -8.43 -6.03 -1.59
CA ASN A 59 -9.09 -5.23 -0.54
C ASN A 59 -10.52 -5.70 -0.22
N LEU A 60 -11.15 -6.47 -1.11
CA LEU A 60 -12.47 -7.08 -0.92
C LEU A 60 -12.39 -8.56 -0.47
N GLN A 61 -11.21 -9.08 -0.23
CA GLN A 61 -10.99 -10.43 0.28
C GLN A 61 -11.51 -10.56 1.71
N ARG A 62 -11.71 -11.79 2.21
CA ARG A 62 -11.96 -12.02 3.64
C ARG A 62 -10.86 -11.35 4.47
N THR A 63 -11.18 -10.81 5.61
CA THR A 63 -10.29 -9.97 6.44
C THR A 63 -9.81 -8.68 5.77
N GLY A 64 -10.38 -8.28 4.63
CA GLY A 64 -10.03 -7.04 3.94
C GLY A 64 -8.66 -7.03 3.28
N SER A 65 -7.99 -8.19 3.08
CA SER A 65 -6.68 -8.26 2.42
C SER A 65 -6.33 -9.69 1.96
N PHE A 66 -5.34 -9.77 1.07
CA PHE A 66 -4.81 -11.06 0.56
C PHE A 66 -4.22 -11.99 1.63
N LYS A 67 -3.90 -11.48 2.83
CA LYS A 67 -3.12 -12.20 3.85
C LYS A 67 -3.72 -13.53 4.29
N ILE A 68 -5.03 -13.69 4.25
CA ILE A 68 -5.71 -14.97 4.56
C ILE A 68 -5.19 -16.12 3.68
N ARG A 69 -4.80 -15.85 2.43
CA ARG A 69 -4.33 -16.85 1.47
C ARG A 69 -3.08 -17.57 1.98
N GLY A 70 -2.04 -16.81 2.32
CA GLY A 70 -0.79 -17.38 2.85
C GLY A 70 -0.91 -17.91 4.28
N ALA A 71 -1.66 -17.20 5.14
CA ALA A 71 -1.87 -17.64 6.51
C ALA A 71 -2.58 -18.99 6.55
N TYR A 72 -3.69 -19.13 5.84
CA TYR A 72 -4.44 -20.40 5.80
C TYR A 72 -3.61 -21.53 5.17
N THR A 73 -2.91 -21.27 4.06
CA THR A 73 -2.07 -22.30 3.40
C THR A 73 -1.00 -22.83 4.35
N ARG A 74 -0.30 -21.94 5.09
CA ARG A 74 0.70 -22.36 6.08
C ARG A 74 0.08 -23.18 7.20
N MET A 75 -1.02 -22.69 7.77
CA MET A 75 -1.66 -23.33 8.92
C MET A 75 -2.37 -24.64 8.56
N ALA A 76 -2.92 -24.75 7.36
CA ALA A 76 -3.53 -26.00 6.88
C ALA A 76 -2.50 -27.14 6.67
N ARG A 77 -1.22 -26.81 6.51
CA ARG A 77 -0.13 -27.78 6.35
C ARG A 77 0.59 -28.15 7.64
N LEU A 78 0.15 -27.62 8.78
CA LEU A 78 0.69 -28.00 10.08
C LEU A 78 0.37 -29.48 10.41
N SER A 79 1.32 -30.15 11.04
CA SER A 79 1.12 -31.50 11.60
C SER A 79 0.09 -31.47 12.73
N ALA A 80 -0.38 -32.64 13.14
CA ALA A 80 -1.32 -32.77 14.27
C ALA A 80 -0.74 -32.19 15.58
N ASP A 81 0.56 -32.42 15.83
CA ASP A 81 1.23 -31.94 17.04
C ASP A 81 1.41 -30.42 17.00
N GLU A 82 1.81 -29.87 15.84
CA GLU A 82 1.91 -28.40 15.64
C GLU A 82 0.55 -27.69 15.80
N ARG A 83 -0.55 -28.30 15.29
CA ARG A 83 -1.91 -27.77 15.48
C ARG A 83 -2.33 -27.82 16.95
N ALA A 84 -1.99 -28.89 17.68
CA ALA A 84 -2.30 -29.00 19.09
C ALA A 84 -1.53 -28.01 19.95
N ALA A 85 -0.29 -27.68 19.58
CA ALA A 85 0.52 -26.64 20.22
C ALA A 85 0.02 -25.22 19.94
N GLY A 86 -0.75 -25.04 18.87
CA GLY A 86 -1.28 -23.72 18.45
C GLY A 86 -0.28 -22.90 17.65
N VAL A 87 -0.72 -21.72 17.26
CA VAL A 87 0.08 -20.79 16.45
C VAL A 87 0.20 -19.41 17.09
N VAL A 88 1.29 -18.74 16.78
CA VAL A 88 1.52 -17.36 17.19
C VAL A 88 1.96 -16.51 16.00
N ALA A 89 1.55 -15.24 15.99
CA ALA A 89 2.04 -14.25 15.03
C ALA A 89 2.21 -12.88 15.71
N ALA A 90 3.07 -12.05 15.13
CA ALA A 90 3.24 -10.66 15.53
C ALA A 90 2.84 -9.75 14.36
N SER A 91 1.80 -8.95 14.54
CA SER A 91 1.37 -7.97 13.53
C SER A 91 0.23 -7.12 14.07
N ALA A 92 0.26 -5.82 13.83
CA ALA A 92 -0.84 -4.91 14.13
C ALA A 92 -1.84 -4.73 12.97
N GLY A 93 -1.75 -5.53 11.89
CA GLY A 93 -2.54 -5.30 10.67
C GLY A 93 -3.08 -6.56 10.01
N ASN A 94 -3.00 -6.57 8.70
CA ASN A 94 -3.61 -7.59 7.83
C ASN A 94 -3.18 -9.03 8.15
N HIS A 95 -1.91 -9.24 8.53
CA HIS A 95 -1.42 -10.57 8.84
C HIS A 95 -2.06 -11.13 10.11
N ALA A 96 -2.22 -10.31 11.14
CA ALA A 96 -2.91 -10.69 12.38
C ALA A 96 -4.32 -11.20 12.10
N GLN A 97 -5.11 -10.46 11.35
CA GLN A 97 -6.48 -10.84 10.99
C GLN A 97 -6.52 -12.09 10.11
N GLY A 98 -5.56 -12.21 9.17
CA GLY A 98 -5.44 -13.40 8.32
C GLY A 98 -5.15 -14.68 9.13
N VAL A 99 -4.21 -14.60 10.09
CA VAL A 99 -3.87 -15.73 10.98
C VAL A 99 -5.02 -16.04 11.93
N ALA A 100 -5.67 -15.01 12.51
CA ALA A 100 -6.81 -15.20 13.39
C ALA A 100 -7.98 -15.92 12.69
N LEU A 101 -8.37 -15.48 11.50
CA LEU A 101 -9.41 -16.13 10.71
C LEU A 101 -9.01 -17.55 10.30
N ALA A 102 -7.76 -17.78 9.88
CA ALA A 102 -7.26 -19.10 9.52
C ALA A 102 -7.33 -20.05 10.72
N GLY A 103 -6.93 -19.59 11.91
CA GLY A 103 -7.02 -20.37 13.15
C GLY A 103 -8.46 -20.75 13.49
N SER A 104 -9.38 -19.79 13.43
CA SER A 104 -10.81 -20.04 13.65
C SER A 104 -11.38 -21.10 12.68
N LEU A 105 -11.04 -20.99 11.39
CA LEU A 105 -11.53 -21.94 10.37
C LEU A 105 -10.93 -23.35 10.51
N LEU A 106 -9.72 -23.47 11.02
CA LEU A 106 -8.99 -24.72 11.18
C LEU A 106 -9.12 -25.33 12.60
N GLY A 107 -9.76 -24.62 13.53
CA GLY A 107 -9.85 -25.03 14.92
C GLY A 107 -8.50 -25.02 15.66
N ILE A 108 -7.58 -24.13 15.27
CA ILE A 108 -6.24 -24.00 15.84
C ILE A 108 -6.21 -22.79 16.79
N SER A 109 -5.74 -23.02 18.04
CA SER A 109 -5.52 -21.93 18.99
C SER A 109 -4.54 -20.90 18.42
N THR A 110 -4.92 -19.63 18.46
CA THR A 110 -4.18 -18.55 17.81
C THR A 110 -3.91 -17.42 18.79
N HIS A 111 -2.62 -17.10 18.99
CA HIS A 111 -2.17 -15.99 19.83
C HIS A 111 -1.50 -14.91 18.97
N ILE A 112 -1.99 -13.69 19.07
CA ILE A 112 -1.49 -12.57 18.28
C ILE A 112 -0.86 -11.52 19.18
N PHE A 113 0.39 -11.20 18.91
CA PHE A 113 1.09 -10.10 19.56
C PHE A 113 0.98 -8.83 18.72
N MET A 114 0.62 -7.71 19.36
CA MET A 114 0.51 -6.40 18.74
C MET A 114 1.25 -5.35 19.57
N PRO A 115 1.83 -4.30 18.94
CA PRO A 115 2.36 -3.17 19.70
C PRO A 115 1.28 -2.50 20.54
N VAL A 116 1.66 -1.90 21.66
CA VAL A 116 0.73 -1.20 22.58
C VAL A 116 -0.03 -0.08 21.88
N GLY A 117 0.60 0.57 20.87
CA GLY A 117 -0.01 1.61 20.05
C GLY A 117 -0.88 1.12 18.89
N ALA A 118 -1.20 -0.17 18.80
CA ALA A 118 -2.04 -0.69 17.71
C ALA A 118 -3.45 -0.05 17.71
N ALA A 119 -3.94 0.32 16.53
CA ALA A 119 -5.26 0.93 16.38
C ALA A 119 -6.37 0.01 16.90
N LEU A 120 -7.24 0.52 17.77
CA LEU A 120 -8.31 -0.25 18.41
C LEU A 120 -9.17 -1.04 17.42
N PRO A 121 -9.61 -0.50 16.26
CA PRO A 121 -10.39 -1.27 15.29
C PRO A 121 -9.65 -2.51 14.77
N LYS A 122 -8.31 -2.47 14.64
CA LYS A 122 -7.51 -3.62 14.19
C LYS A 122 -7.42 -4.69 15.29
N VAL A 123 -7.29 -4.27 16.55
CA VAL A 123 -7.29 -5.17 17.73
C VAL A 123 -8.64 -5.88 17.84
N ASP A 124 -9.73 -5.11 17.80
CA ASP A 124 -11.09 -5.64 17.93
C ASP A 124 -11.46 -6.59 16.78
N ALA A 125 -11.08 -6.23 15.54
CA ALA A 125 -11.27 -7.11 14.38
C ALA A 125 -10.53 -8.45 14.57
N THR A 126 -9.28 -8.42 15.07
CA THR A 126 -8.49 -9.63 15.30
C THR A 126 -9.09 -10.52 16.39
N ARG A 127 -9.54 -9.94 17.50
CA ARG A 127 -10.30 -10.65 18.55
C ARG A 127 -11.61 -11.20 18.03
N GLY A 128 -12.31 -10.44 17.19
CA GLY A 128 -13.57 -10.85 16.55
C GLY A 128 -13.43 -12.09 15.66
N TYR A 129 -12.22 -12.36 15.15
CA TYR A 129 -11.91 -13.63 14.46
C TYR A 129 -11.52 -14.79 15.40
N GLY A 130 -11.55 -14.59 16.72
CA GLY A 130 -11.35 -15.65 17.72
C GLY A 130 -9.91 -15.81 18.20
N ALA A 131 -9.00 -14.90 17.88
CA ALA A 131 -7.64 -14.93 18.38
C ALA A 131 -7.52 -14.29 19.77
N GLU A 132 -6.64 -14.84 20.60
CA GLU A 132 -6.15 -14.16 21.78
C GLU A 132 -5.15 -13.07 21.37
N VAL A 133 -5.30 -11.84 21.91
CA VAL A 133 -4.45 -10.71 21.55
C VAL A 133 -3.75 -10.17 22.78
N THR A 134 -2.41 -10.17 22.75
CA THR A 134 -1.54 -9.55 23.74
C THR A 134 -0.95 -8.27 23.16
N LEU A 135 -1.15 -7.15 23.85
CA LEU A 135 -0.52 -5.88 23.52
C LEU A 135 0.82 -5.79 24.28
N THR A 136 1.94 -5.69 23.54
CA THR A 136 3.29 -5.64 24.10
C THR A 136 4.28 -4.98 23.15
N GLY A 137 5.30 -4.35 23.72
CA GLY A 137 6.30 -3.61 22.95
C GLY A 137 5.78 -2.26 22.43
N GLN A 138 6.70 -1.35 22.16
CA GLN A 138 6.42 -0.05 21.52
C GLN A 138 6.62 -0.12 20.01
N THR A 139 7.47 -1.06 19.55
CA THR A 139 7.84 -1.27 18.14
C THR A 139 7.39 -2.63 17.64
N VAL A 140 7.39 -2.79 16.33
CA VAL A 140 7.12 -4.09 15.67
C VAL A 140 8.21 -5.11 16.04
N ASP A 141 9.46 -4.68 16.15
CA ASP A 141 10.59 -5.56 16.47
C ASP A 141 10.47 -6.12 17.89
N GLU A 142 10.18 -5.26 18.89
CA GLU A 142 9.91 -5.71 20.26
C GLU A 142 8.72 -6.69 20.32
N THR A 143 7.70 -6.45 19.52
CA THR A 143 6.53 -7.32 19.43
C THR A 143 6.88 -8.68 18.81
N LEU A 144 7.73 -8.69 17.77
CA LEU A 144 8.25 -9.90 17.14
C LEU A 144 9.07 -10.74 18.12
N ASP A 145 9.97 -10.09 18.88
CA ASP A 145 10.78 -10.76 19.91
C ASP A 145 9.91 -11.42 20.99
N ALA A 146 8.89 -10.70 21.46
CA ALA A 146 7.95 -11.23 22.44
C ALA A 146 7.17 -12.44 21.91
N ALA A 147 6.68 -12.36 20.66
CA ALA A 147 5.98 -13.46 20.01
C ALA A 147 6.88 -14.69 19.80
N ALA A 148 8.14 -14.46 19.38
CA ALA A 148 9.12 -15.54 19.20
C ALA A 148 9.52 -16.19 20.54
N ALA A 149 9.64 -15.43 21.61
CA ALA A 149 9.89 -15.95 22.95
C ALA A 149 8.73 -16.80 23.44
N TRP A 150 7.50 -16.31 23.23
CA TRP A 150 6.28 -17.03 23.59
C TRP A 150 6.14 -18.35 22.80
N ALA A 151 6.43 -18.31 21.50
CA ALA A 151 6.43 -19.50 20.65
C ALA A 151 7.35 -20.60 21.19
N ARG A 152 8.59 -20.23 21.54
CA ARG A 152 9.56 -21.17 22.13
C ARG A 152 9.11 -21.74 23.47
N ALA A 153 8.54 -20.91 24.33
CA ALA A 153 8.09 -21.33 25.67
C ALA A 153 6.90 -22.30 25.63
N HIS A 154 6.04 -22.21 24.61
CA HIS A 154 4.80 -22.98 24.50
C HIS A 154 4.85 -24.04 23.40
N GLY A 155 5.97 -24.18 22.66
CA GLY A 155 6.08 -25.08 21.52
C GLY A 155 5.18 -24.68 20.33
N ALA A 156 4.62 -23.47 20.34
CA ALA A 156 3.71 -23.00 19.31
C ALA A 156 4.45 -22.63 18.01
N VAL A 157 3.75 -22.76 16.87
CA VAL A 157 4.33 -22.44 15.56
C VAL A 157 4.22 -20.94 15.30
N PHE A 158 5.35 -20.29 15.02
CA PHE A 158 5.36 -18.90 14.55
C PHE A 158 4.97 -18.83 13.08
N VAL A 159 3.88 -18.12 12.77
CA VAL A 159 3.40 -17.91 11.40
C VAL A 159 3.96 -16.58 10.86
N HIS A 160 5.02 -16.70 10.05
CA HIS A 160 5.70 -15.53 9.49
C HIS A 160 4.83 -14.80 8.44
N PRO A 161 4.80 -13.45 8.41
CA PRO A 161 3.90 -12.69 7.53
C PRO A 161 4.21 -12.79 6.03
N PHE A 162 5.41 -13.26 5.63
CA PHE A 162 5.85 -13.36 4.23
C PHE A 162 6.99 -14.35 3.99
N ASP A 163 7.89 -14.59 4.95
CA ASP A 163 9.11 -15.38 4.76
C ASP A 163 8.91 -16.85 5.12
N HIS A 164 8.09 -17.52 4.31
CA HIS A 164 7.84 -18.96 4.41
C HIS A 164 7.33 -19.49 3.06
N PRO A 165 7.80 -20.66 2.58
CA PRO A 165 7.37 -21.24 1.30
C PRO A 165 5.85 -21.38 1.17
N ASP A 166 5.17 -21.89 2.19
CA ASP A 166 3.71 -22.05 2.18
C ASP A 166 2.97 -20.72 2.11
N VAL A 167 3.50 -19.68 2.78
CA VAL A 167 2.92 -18.32 2.73
C VAL A 167 3.06 -17.77 1.31
N VAL A 168 4.24 -17.88 0.70
CA VAL A 168 4.48 -17.46 -0.68
C VAL A 168 3.58 -18.21 -1.66
N ALA A 169 3.46 -19.54 -1.53
CA ALA A 169 2.58 -20.35 -2.35
C ALA A 169 1.11 -19.92 -2.26
N GLY A 170 0.62 -19.68 -1.04
CA GLY A 170 -0.73 -19.17 -0.81
C GLY A 170 -0.97 -17.80 -1.47
N GLN A 171 -0.02 -16.87 -1.34
CA GLN A 171 -0.10 -15.55 -1.98
C GLN A 171 -0.07 -15.64 -3.51
N GLY A 172 0.66 -16.61 -4.06
CA GLY A 172 0.76 -16.85 -5.49
C GLY A 172 -0.58 -17.17 -6.16
N THR A 173 -1.58 -17.63 -5.40
CA THR A 173 -2.92 -17.91 -5.93
C THR A 173 -3.61 -16.66 -6.50
N VAL A 174 -3.21 -15.45 -6.07
CA VAL A 174 -3.63 -14.18 -6.69
C VAL A 174 -3.18 -14.13 -8.16
N GLY A 175 -1.94 -14.56 -8.44
CA GLY A 175 -1.41 -14.61 -9.80
C GLY A 175 -2.17 -15.61 -10.69
N LEU A 176 -2.52 -16.78 -10.16
CA LEU A 176 -3.34 -17.75 -10.92
C LEU A 176 -4.73 -17.19 -11.26
N GLU A 177 -5.37 -16.51 -10.29
CA GLU A 177 -6.67 -15.88 -10.52
C GLU A 177 -6.56 -14.77 -11.58
N ILE A 178 -5.50 -13.95 -11.58
CA ILE A 178 -5.27 -12.90 -12.59
C ILE A 178 -5.13 -13.53 -13.97
N LEU A 179 -4.30 -14.56 -14.12
CA LEU A 179 -4.06 -15.23 -15.38
C LEU A 179 -5.32 -15.90 -15.95
N ASP A 180 -6.24 -16.31 -15.09
CA ASP A 180 -7.52 -16.89 -15.49
C ASP A 180 -8.58 -15.81 -15.83
N GLN A 181 -8.60 -14.69 -15.10
CA GLN A 181 -9.54 -13.58 -15.30
C GLN A 181 -9.15 -12.65 -16.45
N CYS A 182 -7.83 -12.55 -16.76
CA CYS A 182 -7.28 -11.75 -17.86
C CYS A 182 -6.19 -12.58 -18.58
N PRO A 183 -6.57 -13.50 -19.48
CA PRO A 183 -5.61 -14.37 -20.16
C PRO A 183 -4.57 -13.63 -21.01
N GLU A 184 -4.92 -12.42 -21.47
CA GLU A 184 -4.10 -11.52 -22.31
C GLU A 184 -3.26 -10.52 -21.49
N VAL A 185 -3.24 -10.61 -20.17
CA VAL A 185 -2.47 -9.69 -19.32
C VAL A 185 -1.01 -9.62 -19.76
N GLY A 186 -0.50 -8.40 -19.96
CA GLY A 186 0.90 -8.17 -20.32
C GLY A 186 1.77 -7.73 -19.16
N THR A 187 1.19 -7.02 -18.18
CA THR A 187 1.92 -6.53 -17.01
C THR A 187 1.10 -6.71 -15.73
N ILE A 188 1.72 -7.21 -14.68
CA ILE A 188 1.13 -7.28 -13.34
C ILE A 188 1.97 -6.44 -12.38
N VAL A 189 1.32 -5.48 -11.71
CA VAL A 189 1.94 -4.55 -10.76
C VAL A 189 1.53 -4.93 -9.34
N VAL A 190 2.50 -5.15 -8.47
CA VAL A 190 2.29 -5.72 -7.13
C VAL A 190 2.99 -4.87 -6.07
N CYS A 191 2.28 -4.47 -5.03
CA CYS A 191 2.89 -3.83 -3.86
C CYS A 191 3.88 -4.77 -3.16
N THR A 192 4.97 -4.20 -2.63
CA THR A 192 6.10 -4.99 -2.14
C THR A 192 6.60 -4.48 -0.79
N GLY A 193 6.34 -5.23 0.28
CA GLY A 193 7.02 -5.09 1.56
C GLY A 193 8.13 -6.14 1.67
N GLY A 194 7.94 -7.17 2.51
CA GLY A 194 8.89 -8.30 2.62
C GLY A 194 8.94 -9.24 1.41
N GLY A 195 8.07 -9.05 0.41
CA GLY A 195 8.11 -9.70 -0.90
C GLY A 195 7.23 -10.93 -1.09
N GLY A 196 6.55 -11.42 -0.07
CA GLY A 196 5.79 -12.68 -0.17
C GLY A 196 4.70 -12.70 -1.25
N LEU A 197 3.95 -11.59 -1.42
CA LEU A 197 2.93 -11.48 -2.48
C LEU A 197 3.58 -11.39 -3.87
N LEU A 198 4.57 -10.52 -4.02
CA LEU A 198 5.29 -10.33 -5.28
C LEU A 198 5.95 -11.64 -5.74
N ALA A 199 6.65 -12.33 -4.83
CA ALA A 199 7.30 -13.61 -5.09
C ALA A 199 6.27 -14.68 -5.52
N GLY A 200 5.15 -14.77 -4.80
CA GLY A 200 4.08 -15.72 -5.12
C GLY A 200 3.47 -15.48 -6.50
N VAL A 201 3.12 -14.23 -6.82
CA VAL A 201 2.59 -13.85 -8.14
C VAL A 201 3.60 -14.14 -9.24
N ALA A 202 4.88 -13.75 -9.05
CA ALA A 202 5.94 -14.04 -10.01
C ALA A 202 6.11 -15.55 -10.24
N THR A 203 6.05 -16.36 -9.18
CA THR A 203 6.13 -17.83 -9.28
C THR A 203 4.98 -18.40 -10.13
N ALA A 204 3.74 -17.98 -9.89
CA ALA A 204 2.58 -18.40 -10.67
C ALA A 204 2.70 -18.03 -12.15
N VAL A 205 3.13 -16.78 -12.42
CA VAL A 205 3.28 -16.25 -13.79
C VAL A 205 4.39 -16.98 -14.56
N ARG A 206 5.57 -17.14 -13.96
CA ARG A 206 6.72 -17.80 -14.63
C ARG A 206 6.48 -19.27 -14.87
N GLY A 207 5.76 -19.94 -13.97
CA GLY A 207 5.32 -21.32 -14.18
C GLY A 207 4.37 -21.46 -15.37
N SER A 208 3.39 -20.57 -15.47
CA SER A 208 2.41 -20.56 -16.57
C SER A 208 3.05 -20.24 -17.92
N ALA A 209 4.08 -19.41 -18.00
CA ALA A 209 4.82 -19.13 -19.23
C ALA A 209 5.49 -20.39 -19.81
N ARG A 210 5.96 -21.31 -18.96
CA ARG A 210 6.50 -22.61 -19.39
C ARG A 210 5.45 -23.51 -20.04
N SER A 211 4.18 -23.23 -19.82
CA SER A 211 3.03 -23.94 -20.42
C SER A 211 2.54 -23.28 -21.71
N GLY A 212 3.36 -22.42 -22.35
CA GLY A 212 3.07 -21.83 -23.67
C GLY A 212 2.25 -20.52 -23.65
N ARG A 213 2.04 -19.90 -22.48
CA ARG A 213 1.44 -18.55 -22.41
C ARG A 213 2.46 -17.47 -22.82
N PRO A 214 2.01 -16.32 -23.38
CA PRO A 214 2.86 -15.17 -23.58
C PRO A 214 3.59 -14.76 -22.30
N ALA A 215 4.78 -14.17 -22.43
CA ALA A 215 5.53 -13.64 -21.29
C ALA A 215 4.77 -12.47 -20.66
N VAL A 216 4.51 -12.56 -19.36
CA VAL A 216 3.87 -11.51 -18.57
C VAL A 216 4.95 -10.80 -17.74
N ARG A 217 4.99 -9.49 -17.83
CA ARG A 217 5.88 -8.66 -17.01
C ARG A 217 5.34 -8.56 -15.57
N VAL A 218 6.20 -8.76 -14.58
CA VAL A 218 5.85 -8.62 -13.15
C VAL A 218 6.71 -7.52 -12.54
N VAL A 219 6.05 -6.51 -11.99
CA VAL A 219 6.70 -5.32 -11.41
C VAL A 219 6.32 -5.17 -9.95
N GLY A 220 7.34 -5.07 -9.08
CA GLY A 220 7.17 -4.75 -7.67
C GLY A 220 7.15 -3.23 -7.45
N VAL A 221 6.33 -2.76 -6.51
CA VAL A 221 6.32 -1.34 -6.14
C VAL A 221 6.49 -1.20 -4.63
N GLN A 222 7.46 -0.37 -4.21
CA GLN A 222 7.69 -0.02 -2.80
C GLN A 222 7.43 1.47 -2.56
N ALA A 223 7.11 1.83 -1.32
CA ALA A 223 7.20 3.23 -0.90
C ALA A 223 8.68 3.62 -0.74
N GLU A 224 9.08 4.81 -1.18
CA GLU A 224 10.46 5.32 -1.07
C GLU A 224 10.98 5.24 0.36
N GLY A 225 10.13 5.61 1.35
CA GLY A 225 10.48 5.56 2.77
C GLY A 225 10.63 4.16 3.36
N ALA A 226 10.42 3.07 2.58
CA ALA A 226 10.57 1.68 3.01
C ALA A 226 11.10 0.78 1.88
N ALA A 227 12.02 1.28 1.06
CA ALA A 227 12.52 0.64 -0.15
C ALA A 227 13.73 -0.27 0.13
N ALA A 228 13.52 -1.45 0.73
CA ALA A 228 14.58 -2.40 1.03
C ALA A 228 15.00 -3.30 -0.17
N TYR A 229 14.16 -3.42 -1.19
CA TYR A 229 14.48 -4.26 -2.36
C TYR A 229 15.57 -3.68 -3.27
N PRO A 230 15.59 -2.38 -3.65
CA PRO A 230 16.65 -1.85 -4.51
C PRO A 230 18.08 -2.12 -3.98
N PRO A 231 18.43 -1.77 -2.72
CA PRO A 231 19.76 -2.09 -2.19
C PRO A 231 20.00 -3.59 -2.05
N SER A 232 18.97 -4.39 -1.77
CA SER A 232 19.09 -5.84 -1.67
C SER A 232 19.39 -6.49 -3.03
N LEU A 233 18.72 -6.05 -4.10
CA LEU A 233 18.94 -6.52 -5.47
C LEU A 233 20.36 -6.14 -5.95
N ALA A 234 20.80 -4.91 -5.67
CA ALA A 234 22.16 -4.48 -5.97
C ALA A 234 23.23 -5.29 -5.22
N ALA A 235 22.96 -5.66 -3.96
CA ALA A 235 23.86 -6.49 -3.14
C ALA A 235 23.77 -8.00 -3.46
N GLY A 236 22.77 -8.44 -4.23
CA GLY A 236 22.51 -9.86 -4.51
C GLY A 236 22.04 -10.68 -3.30
N ARG A 237 21.70 -10.03 -2.17
CA ARG A 237 21.23 -10.64 -0.91
C ARG A 237 20.29 -9.68 -0.16
N PRO A 238 19.42 -10.18 0.71
CA PRO A 238 18.62 -9.31 1.57
C PRO A 238 19.49 -8.38 2.42
N VAL A 239 19.20 -7.08 2.38
CA VAL A 239 19.87 -6.02 3.14
C VAL A 239 18.82 -5.27 3.95
N ALA A 240 19.12 -5.04 5.22
CA ALA A 240 18.27 -4.20 6.07
C ALA A 240 18.53 -2.71 5.79
N ILE A 241 17.47 -1.92 5.74
CA ILE A 241 17.55 -0.46 5.71
C ILE A 241 17.51 0.11 7.14
N PRO A 242 18.19 1.24 7.41
CA PRO A 242 18.38 1.72 8.77
C PRO A 242 17.11 2.32 9.40
N ALA A 243 16.18 2.79 8.59
CA ALA A 243 14.94 3.41 9.07
C ALA A 243 13.83 3.26 8.02
N MET A 244 12.60 3.35 8.49
CA MET A 244 11.42 3.35 7.64
C MET A 244 10.52 4.54 8.01
N ALA A 245 10.02 5.25 7.00
CA ALA A 245 9.10 6.38 7.17
C ALA A 245 8.11 6.39 6.00
N THR A 246 6.96 5.75 6.17
CA THR A 246 5.90 5.70 5.16
C THR A 246 4.52 5.55 5.80
N MET A 247 3.49 6.15 5.18
CA MET A 247 2.09 5.90 5.54
C MET A 247 1.62 4.49 5.13
N ALA A 248 2.35 3.83 4.23
CA ALA A 248 2.03 2.49 3.72
C ALA A 248 2.51 1.40 4.70
N ASP A 249 1.95 1.39 5.92
CA ASP A 249 2.33 0.50 7.03
C ASP A 249 2.32 -0.99 6.64
N GLY A 250 1.40 -1.42 5.78
CA GLY A 250 1.30 -2.80 5.30
C GLY A 250 2.49 -3.28 4.47
N ILE A 251 3.34 -2.36 3.97
CA ILE A 251 4.59 -2.66 3.24
C ILE A 251 5.83 -2.04 3.89
N ALA A 252 5.70 -1.44 5.08
CA ALA A 252 6.83 -0.93 5.85
C ALA A 252 7.65 -2.08 6.43
N VAL A 253 8.52 -2.67 5.61
CA VAL A 253 9.37 -3.80 5.95
C VAL A 253 10.82 -3.45 5.64
N GLY A 254 11.65 -3.40 6.68
CA GLY A 254 13.03 -2.93 6.60
C GLY A 254 14.01 -3.92 5.94
N ARG A 255 13.63 -5.19 5.74
CA ARG A 255 14.48 -6.21 5.10
C ARG A 255 13.60 -7.20 4.32
N PRO A 256 13.92 -7.53 3.05
CA PRO A 256 13.25 -8.62 2.33
C PRO A 256 13.39 -9.96 3.06
N GLY A 257 12.37 -10.82 2.97
CA GLY A 257 12.48 -12.20 3.41
C GLY A 257 13.45 -13.00 2.53
N ASP A 258 14.10 -14.02 3.09
CA ASP A 258 15.09 -14.81 2.34
C ASP A 258 14.42 -15.64 1.23
N VAL A 259 13.30 -16.30 1.54
CA VAL A 259 12.51 -17.06 0.55
C VAL A 259 11.95 -16.15 -0.55
N PRO A 260 11.21 -15.06 -0.22
CA PRO A 260 10.72 -14.15 -1.23
C PRO A 260 11.83 -13.52 -2.09
N PHE A 261 12.94 -13.11 -1.47
CA PHE A 261 14.04 -12.46 -2.19
C PHE A 261 14.62 -13.34 -3.29
N ALA A 262 14.86 -14.61 -3.00
CA ALA A 262 15.38 -15.55 -4.00
C ALA A 262 14.44 -15.66 -5.21
N LEU A 263 13.14 -15.72 -4.99
CA LEU A 263 12.11 -15.82 -6.04
C LEU A 263 11.94 -14.49 -6.80
N VAL A 264 11.95 -13.35 -6.11
CA VAL A 264 11.87 -12.02 -6.73
C VAL A 264 13.07 -11.79 -7.65
N ARG A 265 14.28 -12.07 -7.18
CA ARG A 265 15.50 -11.95 -7.99
C ARG A 265 15.46 -12.81 -9.25
N ALA A 266 14.83 -13.98 -9.20
CA ALA A 266 14.74 -14.91 -10.32
C ALA A 266 13.57 -14.64 -11.28
N GLY A 267 12.49 -14.00 -10.79
CA GLY A 267 11.21 -13.99 -11.51
C GLY A 267 10.55 -12.62 -11.67
N VAL A 268 11.11 -11.52 -11.15
CA VAL A 268 10.53 -10.17 -11.25
C VAL A 268 11.33 -9.32 -12.23
N ASP A 269 10.65 -8.54 -13.05
CA ASP A 269 11.27 -7.77 -14.12
C ASP A 269 11.81 -6.41 -13.66
N ALA A 270 11.14 -5.79 -12.68
CA ALA A 270 11.58 -4.53 -12.08
C ALA A 270 11.00 -4.37 -10.65
N VAL A 271 11.65 -3.56 -9.84
CA VAL A 271 11.12 -3.05 -8.59
C VAL A 271 11.32 -1.54 -8.58
N VAL A 272 10.21 -0.79 -8.59
CA VAL A 272 10.19 0.68 -8.60
C VAL A 272 9.76 1.22 -7.24
N THR A 273 10.02 2.50 -6.99
CA THR A 273 9.63 3.19 -5.75
C THR A 273 8.73 4.38 -6.05
N VAL A 274 7.79 4.67 -5.14
CA VAL A 274 6.84 5.77 -5.24
C VAL A 274 6.86 6.65 -3.99
N SER A 275 6.65 7.94 -4.17
CA SER A 275 6.59 8.91 -3.08
C SER A 275 5.26 8.82 -2.30
N GLU A 276 5.25 9.37 -1.08
CA GLU A 276 4.05 9.51 -0.24
C GLU A 276 2.96 10.36 -0.92
N GLU A 277 3.37 11.36 -1.70
CA GLU A 277 2.46 12.19 -2.48
C GLU A 277 1.73 11.38 -3.55
N LEU A 278 2.46 10.58 -4.33
CA LEU A 278 1.87 9.70 -5.35
C LEU A 278 0.92 8.66 -4.73
N ILE A 279 1.27 8.10 -3.56
CA ILE A 279 0.39 7.18 -2.81
C ILE A 279 -0.91 7.90 -2.43
N SER A 280 -0.83 9.12 -1.92
CA SER A 280 -2.01 9.92 -1.53
C SER A 280 -2.91 10.23 -2.73
N ARG A 281 -2.32 10.59 -3.87
CA ARG A 281 -3.05 10.83 -5.14
C ARG A 281 -3.71 9.55 -5.65
N ALA A 282 -3.03 8.40 -5.55
CA ALA A 282 -3.58 7.11 -5.94
C ALA A 282 -4.79 6.73 -5.07
N LEU A 283 -4.72 6.93 -3.75
CA LEU A 283 -5.84 6.68 -2.84
C LEU A 283 -7.05 7.56 -3.17
N LEU A 284 -6.83 8.84 -3.43
CA LEU A 284 -7.89 9.76 -3.84
C LEU A 284 -8.53 9.33 -5.16
N LEU A 285 -7.73 8.95 -6.15
CA LEU A 285 -8.23 8.44 -7.44
C LEU A 285 -9.06 7.17 -7.27
N LEU A 286 -8.59 6.21 -6.48
CA LEU A 286 -9.30 4.96 -6.20
C LEU A 286 -10.66 5.23 -5.52
N LEU A 287 -10.69 6.14 -4.55
CA LEU A 287 -11.92 6.54 -3.88
C LEU A 287 -12.89 7.25 -4.84
N GLU A 288 -12.40 8.23 -5.61
CA GLU A 288 -13.23 9.07 -6.47
C GLU A 288 -13.66 8.39 -7.77
N ARG A 289 -12.80 7.58 -8.37
CA ARG A 289 -13.02 7.03 -9.72
C ARG A 289 -13.38 5.55 -9.72
N ALA A 290 -12.75 4.75 -8.85
CA ALA A 290 -13.06 3.33 -8.72
C ALA A 290 -14.12 3.03 -7.65
N LYS A 291 -14.41 3.97 -6.73
CA LYS A 291 -15.32 3.80 -5.58
C LYS A 291 -14.85 2.69 -4.63
N LEU A 292 -13.54 2.50 -4.54
CA LEU A 292 -12.90 1.49 -3.71
C LEU A 292 -12.16 2.13 -2.54
N VAL A 293 -12.41 1.60 -1.35
CA VAL A 293 -11.60 1.92 -0.16
C VAL A 293 -10.41 0.97 -0.15
N VAL A 294 -9.22 1.55 -0.20
CA VAL A 294 -7.95 0.82 -0.24
C VAL A 294 -7.01 1.42 0.81
N GLU A 295 -6.20 0.60 1.46
CA GLU A 295 -5.14 1.08 2.35
C GLU A 295 -3.93 1.62 1.56
N PRO A 296 -3.07 2.48 2.15
CA PRO A 296 -1.92 3.04 1.43
C PRO A 296 -1.04 1.98 0.77
N ALA A 297 -0.74 0.88 1.45
CA ALA A 297 0.03 -0.23 0.91
C ALA A 297 -0.61 -0.87 -0.34
N GLY A 298 -1.95 -0.92 -0.40
CA GLY A 298 -2.69 -1.44 -1.55
C GLY A 298 -2.73 -0.48 -2.75
N ALA A 299 -2.47 0.80 -2.53
CA ALA A 299 -2.54 1.83 -3.57
C ALA A 299 -1.21 2.10 -4.30
N VAL A 300 -0.06 1.61 -3.78
CA VAL A 300 1.26 1.92 -4.35
C VAL A 300 1.42 1.49 -5.81
N GLY A 301 0.79 0.38 -6.21
CA GLY A 301 0.79 -0.05 -7.61
C GLY A 301 0.09 0.93 -8.54
N VAL A 302 -1.02 1.54 -8.08
CA VAL A 302 -1.70 2.63 -8.81
C VAL A 302 -0.84 3.88 -8.81
N ALA A 303 -0.16 4.20 -7.70
CA ALA A 303 0.76 5.34 -7.61
C ALA A 303 1.85 5.29 -8.69
N ALA A 304 2.42 4.11 -8.95
CA ALA A 304 3.42 3.93 -10.02
C ALA A 304 2.87 4.21 -11.43
N LEU A 305 1.56 4.03 -11.66
CA LEU A 305 0.92 4.39 -12.94
C LEU A 305 0.58 5.88 -13.05
N LEU A 306 0.66 6.64 -11.96
CA LEU A 306 0.42 8.08 -11.95
C LEU A 306 1.68 8.91 -12.22
N ASP A 307 2.84 8.30 -12.26
CA ASP A 307 4.12 8.94 -12.54
C ASP A 307 4.59 8.62 -13.96
N ASP A 308 4.78 9.67 -14.79
CA ASP A 308 5.16 9.49 -16.19
C ASP A 308 6.59 8.93 -16.34
N ALA A 309 7.48 9.21 -15.40
CA ALA A 309 8.84 8.69 -15.42
C ALA A 309 8.87 7.18 -15.07
N LEU A 310 8.02 6.73 -14.15
CA LEU A 310 7.93 5.33 -13.76
C LEU A 310 7.12 4.49 -14.77
N LEU A 311 6.16 5.10 -15.47
CA LEU A 311 5.28 4.39 -16.39
C LEU A 311 6.06 3.62 -17.46
N GLY A 312 7.14 4.21 -17.99
CA GLY A 312 8.05 3.54 -18.92
C GLY A 312 8.73 2.30 -18.35
N GLU A 313 9.17 2.39 -17.11
CA GLU A 313 9.79 1.25 -16.41
C GLU A 313 8.75 0.17 -16.07
N VAL A 314 7.56 0.56 -15.64
CA VAL A 314 6.45 -0.36 -15.35
C VAL A 314 6.04 -1.14 -16.60
N LEU A 315 5.87 -0.47 -17.73
CA LEU A 315 5.41 -1.09 -18.98
C LEU A 315 6.53 -1.78 -19.77
N GLY A 316 7.80 -1.48 -19.49
CA GLY A 316 8.97 -1.91 -20.26
C GLY A 316 9.31 -0.92 -21.38
N ALA A 317 10.56 -0.48 -21.46
CA ALA A 317 11.03 0.60 -22.35
C ALA A 317 10.69 0.46 -23.84
N GLY A 318 10.43 -0.76 -24.34
CA GLY A 318 9.98 -1.00 -25.73
C GLY A 318 8.52 -0.62 -25.99
N ALA A 319 7.70 -0.48 -24.96
CA ALA A 319 6.27 -0.23 -25.09
C ALA A 319 5.95 1.26 -25.29
N LEU A 320 6.76 2.17 -24.74
CA LEU A 320 6.59 3.62 -24.89
C LEU A 320 7.19 4.16 -26.20
N ALA A 321 8.23 3.55 -26.73
CA ALA A 321 8.88 4.00 -27.96
C ALA A 321 7.97 3.92 -29.20
N VAL A 322 6.93 3.10 -29.18
CA VAL A 322 5.96 2.99 -30.27
C VAL A 322 4.90 4.10 -30.19
N GLU A 323 4.61 4.63 -28.99
CA GLU A 323 3.53 5.62 -28.79
C GLU A 323 4.02 7.08 -28.83
N LEU A 324 5.30 7.35 -28.56
CA LEU A 324 5.87 8.69 -28.59
C LEU A 324 6.34 9.18 -29.98
N GLN A 325 6.27 8.34 -31.02
CA GLN A 325 6.62 8.72 -32.40
C GLN A 325 5.43 9.33 -33.18
N GLY A 326 4.78 10.32 -32.59
CA GLY A 326 3.98 11.29 -33.30
C GLY A 326 2.53 10.87 -33.62
N GLY A 327 1.63 11.15 -32.73
CA GLY A 327 0.20 11.16 -32.97
C GLY A 327 -0.57 11.48 -31.70
N GLU A 328 -1.45 12.47 -31.74
CA GLU A 328 -2.48 12.69 -30.73
C GLU A 328 -3.19 11.35 -30.48
N LEU A 329 -3.30 10.97 -29.19
CA LEU A 329 -4.10 9.81 -28.79
C LEU A 329 -5.52 9.97 -29.35
N PRO A 330 -6.03 9.05 -30.15
CA PRO A 330 -7.38 9.19 -30.69
C PRO A 330 -8.38 9.15 -29.54
N ALA A 331 -9.16 10.19 -29.40
CA ALA A 331 -10.31 10.21 -28.50
C ALA A 331 -11.23 9.04 -28.87
N GLY A 332 -11.23 7.95 -28.08
CA GLY A 332 -12.04 6.74 -28.30
C GLY A 332 -11.33 5.62 -29.07
N GLY A 333 -10.00 5.63 -29.23
CA GLY A 333 -9.22 4.58 -29.90
C GLY A 333 -9.05 3.33 -29.03
N ALA A 334 -9.10 2.16 -29.68
CA ALA A 334 -8.81 0.87 -29.07
C ALA A 334 -7.38 0.87 -28.48
N SER A 335 -7.25 0.40 -27.25
CA SER A 335 -5.97 0.20 -26.54
C SER A 335 -5.01 -0.64 -27.40
N THR A 336 -3.81 -0.11 -27.68
CA THR A 336 -2.85 -0.73 -28.61
C THR A 336 -1.86 -1.68 -27.94
N GLY A 337 -2.00 -2.00 -26.66
CA GLY A 337 -1.08 -2.87 -25.92
C GLY A 337 -1.78 -3.86 -25.01
N ALA A 338 -1.05 -4.88 -24.57
CA ALA A 338 -1.58 -5.88 -23.62
C ALA A 338 -1.99 -5.23 -22.30
N PRO A 339 -3.08 -5.71 -21.66
CA PRO A 339 -3.62 -5.15 -20.43
C PRO A 339 -2.63 -5.12 -19.26
N VAL A 340 -2.84 -4.15 -18.38
CA VAL A 340 -2.12 -4.02 -17.11
C VAL A 340 -3.05 -4.39 -15.94
N VAL A 341 -2.60 -5.25 -15.05
CA VAL A 341 -3.33 -5.59 -13.82
C VAL A 341 -2.57 -5.07 -12.61
N VAL A 342 -3.23 -4.25 -11.79
CA VAL A 342 -2.68 -3.75 -10.51
C VAL A 342 -3.35 -4.49 -9.36
N VAL A 343 -2.57 -5.03 -8.43
CA VAL A 343 -3.10 -5.71 -7.24
C VAL A 343 -3.36 -4.69 -6.14
N LEU A 344 -4.62 -4.49 -5.77
CA LEU A 344 -5.05 -3.74 -4.58
C LEU A 344 -5.03 -4.68 -3.37
N SER A 345 -3.91 -4.74 -2.67
CA SER A 345 -3.58 -5.80 -1.71
C SER A 345 -4.44 -5.84 -0.45
N GLY A 346 -4.97 -4.69 -0.02
CA GLY A 346 -5.80 -4.59 1.18
C GLY A 346 -6.57 -3.28 1.28
N GLY A 347 -7.57 -3.26 2.16
CA GLY A 347 -8.45 -2.12 2.42
C GLY A 347 -8.59 -1.75 3.91
N ASN A 348 -7.81 -2.36 4.80
CA ASN A 348 -7.90 -2.15 6.25
C ASN A 348 -7.23 -0.85 6.69
N VAL A 349 -7.69 0.27 6.16
CA VAL A 349 -7.20 1.60 6.49
C VAL A 349 -7.88 2.12 7.76
N ASP A 350 -7.09 2.77 8.63
CA ASP A 350 -7.63 3.52 9.76
C ASP A 350 -8.40 4.75 9.24
N PRO A 351 -9.65 4.99 9.67
CA PRO A 351 -10.45 6.13 9.23
C PRO A 351 -9.77 7.49 9.49
N LEU A 352 -9.03 7.65 10.59
CA LEU A 352 -8.28 8.87 10.87
C LEU A 352 -7.10 9.05 9.92
N LEU A 353 -6.42 7.95 9.57
CA LEU A 353 -5.38 7.97 8.54
C LEU A 353 -5.99 8.30 7.18
N LEU A 354 -7.10 7.65 6.80
CA LEU A 354 -7.80 7.91 5.54
C LEU A 354 -8.20 9.39 5.41
N MET A 355 -8.74 9.98 6.47
CA MET A 355 -9.08 11.40 6.49
C MET A 355 -7.85 12.30 6.25
N ARG A 356 -6.71 11.99 6.87
CA ARG A 356 -5.45 12.74 6.65
C ARG A 356 -4.94 12.57 5.23
N VAL A 357 -4.99 11.35 4.70
CA VAL A 357 -4.55 11.05 3.33
C VAL A 357 -5.44 11.72 2.28
N ILE A 358 -6.77 11.68 2.45
CA ILE A 358 -7.70 12.39 1.55
C ILE A 358 -7.38 13.89 1.53
N ARG A 359 -7.18 14.50 2.71
CA ARG A 359 -6.84 15.92 2.81
C ARG A 359 -5.50 16.23 2.12
N HIS A 360 -4.49 15.39 2.32
CA HIS A 360 -3.18 15.52 1.67
C HIS A 360 -3.28 15.34 0.15
N GLY A 361 -4.00 14.32 -0.32
CA GLY A 361 -4.24 14.10 -1.75
C GLY A 361 -5.02 15.24 -2.42
N MET A 362 -6.00 15.83 -1.73
CA MET A 362 -6.71 17.01 -2.21
C MET A 362 -5.79 18.24 -2.30
N ALA A 363 -4.89 18.43 -1.34
CA ALA A 363 -3.89 19.50 -1.38
C ALA A 363 -2.93 19.32 -2.57
N ALA A 364 -2.38 18.11 -2.73
CA ALA A 364 -1.50 17.77 -3.85
C ALA A 364 -2.19 17.91 -5.23
N ALA A 365 -3.52 17.74 -5.28
CA ALA A 365 -4.33 17.98 -6.47
C ALA A 365 -4.73 19.45 -6.67
N GLY A 366 -4.30 20.37 -5.80
CA GLY A 366 -4.68 21.78 -5.82
C GLY A 366 -6.17 22.02 -5.55
N ARG A 367 -6.83 21.08 -4.87
CA ARG A 367 -8.27 21.19 -4.50
C ARG A 367 -8.49 21.64 -3.07
N TYR A 368 -7.41 21.77 -2.33
CA TYR A 368 -7.40 22.18 -0.94
C TYR A 368 -6.21 23.10 -0.69
N LEU A 369 -6.48 24.39 -0.48
CA LEU A 369 -5.48 25.40 -0.23
C LEU A 369 -5.51 25.81 1.24
N GLN A 370 -4.41 25.68 1.94
CA GLN A 370 -4.22 26.20 3.28
C GLN A 370 -3.24 27.36 3.24
N LEU A 371 -3.62 28.48 3.85
CA LEU A 371 -2.77 29.66 3.91
C LEU A 371 -2.91 30.39 5.25
N ARG A 372 -1.86 31.15 5.60
CA ARG A 372 -1.86 32.07 6.71
C ARG A 372 -1.52 33.46 6.23
N LEU A 373 -2.29 34.45 6.70
CA LEU A 373 -2.08 35.86 6.37
C LEU A 373 -2.34 36.73 7.58
N ARG A 374 -1.92 38.00 7.51
CA ARG A 374 -2.20 39.00 8.53
C ARG A 374 -3.20 40.02 8.05
N LEU A 375 -4.07 40.45 8.98
CA LEU A 375 -5.00 41.56 8.79
C LEU A 375 -4.83 42.61 9.90
N THR A 376 -5.18 43.84 9.61
CA THR A 376 -5.44 44.82 10.65
C THR A 376 -6.70 44.46 11.44
N ASP A 377 -6.64 44.43 12.77
CA ASP A 377 -7.79 44.12 13.64
C ASP A 377 -8.76 45.29 13.72
N ARG A 378 -9.58 45.43 12.68
CA ARG A 378 -10.60 46.48 12.57
C ARG A 378 -11.94 45.88 12.11
N PRO A 379 -13.06 46.45 12.53
CA PRO A 379 -14.35 46.06 12.00
C PRO A 379 -14.38 46.12 10.46
N GLY A 380 -14.84 45.02 9.85
CA GLY A 380 -14.92 44.90 8.37
C GLY A 380 -13.70 44.29 7.68
N SER A 381 -12.52 44.22 8.29
CA SER A 381 -11.30 43.65 7.66
C SER A 381 -11.50 42.20 7.23
N LEU A 382 -12.03 41.35 8.10
CA LEU A 382 -12.35 39.95 7.77
C LEU A 382 -13.44 39.86 6.69
N ALA A 383 -14.47 40.71 6.76
CA ALA A 383 -15.56 40.71 5.77
C ALA A 383 -15.04 41.08 4.38
N ALA A 384 -14.12 42.05 4.26
CA ALA A 384 -13.50 42.44 3.00
C ALA A 384 -12.65 41.31 2.40
N LEU A 385 -11.87 40.59 3.24
CA LEU A 385 -11.11 39.43 2.82
C LEU A 385 -12.01 38.32 2.30
N LEU A 386 -13.08 37.97 3.05
CA LEU A 386 -14.01 36.91 2.64
C LEU A 386 -14.76 37.28 1.35
N ALA A 387 -15.10 38.56 1.15
CA ALA A 387 -15.69 39.06 -0.11
C ALA A 387 -14.73 38.90 -1.29
N LEU A 388 -13.43 39.20 -1.10
CA LEU A 388 -12.40 38.99 -2.13
C LEU A 388 -12.30 37.51 -2.50
N LEU A 389 -12.21 36.61 -1.50
CA LEU A 389 -12.15 35.16 -1.72
C LEU A 389 -13.40 34.64 -2.44
N ALA A 390 -14.57 35.09 -2.06
CA ALA A 390 -15.81 34.75 -2.76
C ALA A 390 -15.78 35.20 -4.25
N GLY A 391 -15.17 36.35 -4.54
CA GLY A 391 -14.96 36.84 -5.90
C GLY A 391 -14.05 35.96 -6.76
N THR A 392 -13.17 35.16 -6.16
CA THR A 392 -12.31 34.17 -6.87
C THR A 392 -13.05 32.86 -7.15
N GLY A 393 -14.21 32.61 -6.52
CA GLY A 393 -14.93 31.35 -6.60
C GLY A 393 -14.43 30.28 -5.62
N ALA A 394 -13.46 30.61 -4.76
CA ALA A 394 -13.01 29.68 -3.71
C ALA A 394 -14.04 29.55 -2.59
N ASN A 395 -14.31 28.30 -2.14
CA ASN A 395 -15.16 28.05 -1.00
C ASN A 395 -14.35 28.05 0.30
N VAL A 396 -14.78 28.84 1.29
CA VAL A 396 -14.10 28.92 2.60
C VAL A 396 -14.59 27.80 3.50
N LEU A 397 -13.72 26.85 3.82
CA LEU A 397 -14.04 25.70 4.67
C LEU A 397 -13.81 26.01 6.14
N GLU A 398 -12.76 26.79 6.47
CA GLU A 398 -12.41 27.11 7.85
C GLU A 398 -11.68 28.44 7.93
N VAL A 399 -11.97 29.18 8.99
CA VAL A 399 -11.28 30.43 9.36
C VAL A 399 -10.84 30.31 10.80
N GLU A 400 -9.54 30.27 11.02
CA GLU A 400 -8.91 30.33 12.34
C GLU A 400 -8.46 31.77 12.60
N HIS A 401 -8.90 32.38 13.69
CA HIS A 401 -8.63 33.78 14.02
C HIS A 401 -7.76 33.88 15.28
N VAL A 402 -6.48 34.18 15.12
CA VAL A 402 -5.51 34.24 16.21
C VAL A 402 -5.17 35.70 16.52
N ARG A 403 -5.47 36.15 17.74
CA ARG A 403 -5.28 37.54 18.22
C ARG A 403 -4.05 37.75 19.09
N ALA A 404 -3.33 36.70 19.45
CA ALA A 404 -2.17 36.79 20.33
C ALA A 404 -1.04 35.88 19.84
N GLY A 405 0.13 36.44 19.63
CA GLY A 405 1.32 35.72 19.24
C GLY A 405 2.59 36.56 19.43
N PRO A 406 3.76 35.94 19.65
CA PRO A 406 5.01 36.64 20.02
C PRO A 406 5.61 37.53 18.92
N ARG A 407 5.02 37.59 17.74
CA ARG A 407 5.48 38.36 16.57
C ARG A 407 4.35 39.20 15.92
N MET A 408 3.28 39.50 16.67
CA MET A 408 2.13 40.25 16.18
C MET A 408 2.11 41.65 16.79
N SER A 409 1.78 42.67 15.98
CA SER A 409 1.47 44.02 16.49
C SER A 409 0.11 43.99 17.18
N VAL A 410 -0.11 44.98 18.08
CA VAL A 410 -1.34 45.05 18.89
C VAL A 410 -2.60 45.22 18.04
N ASP A 411 -2.46 45.82 16.86
CA ASP A 411 -3.51 46.11 15.86
C ASP A 411 -3.55 45.12 14.68
N GLU A 412 -2.88 43.97 14.80
CA GLU A 412 -2.88 42.91 13.80
C GLU A 412 -3.51 41.62 14.36
N VAL A 413 -4.09 40.86 13.46
CA VAL A 413 -4.53 39.49 13.68
C VAL A 413 -3.98 38.57 12.61
N GLU A 414 -3.64 37.36 13.01
CA GLU A 414 -3.28 36.30 12.07
C GLU A 414 -4.51 35.43 11.77
N LEU A 415 -4.77 35.22 10.47
CA LEU A 415 -5.82 34.32 10.01
C LEU A 415 -5.21 33.10 9.40
N GLY A 416 -5.63 31.91 9.86
CA GLY A 416 -5.52 30.66 9.14
C GLY A 416 -6.76 30.43 8.29
N LEU A 417 -6.59 30.20 7.01
CA LEU A 417 -7.69 29.91 6.09
C LEU A 417 -7.51 28.54 5.46
N ARG A 418 -8.61 27.81 5.35
CA ARG A 418 -8.71 26.59 4.56
C ARG A 418 -9.74 26.77 3.50
N LEU A 419 -9.34 26.64 2.25
CA LEU A 419 -10.14 26.90 1.07
C LEU A 419 -10.27 25.66 0.21
N GLU A 420 -11.46 25.43 -0.32
CA GLU A 420 -11.67 24.50 -1.42
C GLU A 420 -11.48 25.26 -2.74
N THR A 421 -10.70 24.66 -3.63
CA THR A 421 -10.31 25.20 -4.93
C THR A 421 -10.54 24.19 -6.05
N HIS A 422 -10.44 24.60 -7.31
CA HIS A 422 -10.75 23.74 -8.47
C HIS A 422 -9.51 23.22 -9.20
N GLY A 423 -8.35 23.20 -8.55
CA GLY A 423 -7.09 22.72 -9.08
C GLY A 423 -5.97 23.76 -8.93
N ALA A 424 -4.74 23.38 -9.31
CA ALA A 424 -3.54 24.20 -9.10
C ALA A 424 -3.65 25.60 -9.73
N ALA A 425 -4.19 25.71 -10.94
CA ALA A 425 -4.39 27.01 -11.59
C ALA A 425 -5.32 27.94 -10.80
N HIS A 426 -6.35 27.38 -10.18
CA HIS A 426 -7.25 28.17 -9.33
C HIS A 426 -6.58 28.56 -8.00
N CYS A 427 -5.75 27.71 -7.41
CA CYS A 427 -4.92 28.08 -6.25
C CYS A 427 -4.05 29.30 -6.56
N GLU A 428 -3.36 29.29 -7.70
CA GLU A 428 -2.53 30.43 -8.11
C GLU A 428 -3.36 31.70 -8.33
N GLN A 429 -4.55 31.62 -8.91
CA GLN A 429 -5.48 32.76 -9.04
C GLN A 429 -5.87 33.36 -7.69
N VAL A 430 -6.21 32.50 -6.72
CA VAL A 430 -6.55 32.92 -5.35
C VAL A 430 -5.35 33.61 -4.69
N LEU A 431 -4.15 33.01 -4.80
CA LEU A 431 -2.94 33.60 -4.22
C LEU A 431 -2.57 34.92 -4.89
N ALA A 432 -2.72 35.04 -6.21
CA ALA A 432 -2.51 36.28 -6.94
C ALA A 432 -3.46 37.40 -6.50
N ALA A 433 -4.76 37.12 -6.42
CA ALA A 433 -5.76 38.07 -5.96
C ALA A 433 -5.48 38.57 -4.53
N LEU A 434 -5.05 37.70 -3.63
CA LEU A 434 -4.66 38.08 -2.26
C LEU A 434 -3.41 39.00 -2.26
N ARG A 435 -2.40 38.69 -3.08
CA ARG A 435 -1.18 39.51 -3.19
C ARG A 435 -1.50 40.88 -3.81
N GLU A 436 -2.30 40.95 -4.86
CA GLU A 436 -2.73 42.20 -5.52
C GLU A 436 -3.54 43.09 -4.57
N ALA A 437 -4.37 42.49 -3.71
CA ALA A 437 -5.11 43.24 -2.70
C ALA A 437 -4.24 43.63 -1.47
N GLY A 438 -2.94 43.31 -1.48
CA GLY A 438 -2.01 43.71 -0.45
C GLY A 438 -2.03 42.90 0.82
N TYR A 439 -2.61 41.68 0.80
CA TYR A 439 -2.58 40.80 1.97
C TYR A 439 -1.23 40.09 2.11
N PRO A 440 -0.50 40.29 3.25
CA PRO A 440 0.78 39.63 3.48
C PRO A 440 0.56 38.14 3.78
N LEU A 441 0.93 37.29 2.81
CA LEU A 441 0.91 35.83 2.98
C LEU A 441 2.11 35.40 3.83
N LEU A 442 1.86 34.72 4.95
CA LEU A 442 2.90 34.19 5.84
C LEU A 442 3.36 32.79 5.44
N LEU A 443 2.42 31.93 5.09
CA LEU A 443 2.61 30.56 4.62
C LEU A 443 1.46 30.17 3.71
N SER A 444 1.74 29.46 2.63
CA SER A 444 0.74 28.81 1.78
C SER A 444 1.15 27.35 1.55
N TRP A 445 0.19 26.45 1.70
CA TRP A 445 0.37 25.01 1.47
C TRP A 445 -0.78 24.60 0.53
N GLY A 446 -0.42 24.17 -0.65
CA GLY A 446 -1.34 23.62 -1.65
C GLY A 446 -0.79 22.34 -2.23
#